data_bba4638872666ff1f628293e5c18216a
#
_entry.id   bba4638872666ff1f628293e5c18216a
#
_cell.length_a   1.000
_cell.length_b   1.000
_cell.length_c   1.000
_cell.angle_alpha   90.00
_cell.angle_beta   90.00
_cell.angle_gamma   90.00
#
_symmetry.space_group_name_H-M   'P 1'
#
loop_
_entity.id
_entity.type
_entity.pdbx_description
1 polymer ?
#
loop_
_entity_poly.entity_id
_entity_poly.type
_entity_poly.pdbx_seq_one_letter_code
_entity_poly.pdbx_strand_id
1 'polypeptide(L)'
;YIFLIDEAHNLPDRARAMYSARFCKSSLTDARRAIGKGKSALKTALAKADKGFLEARRAVTKLAPRRGSALTEPPTEDLTQQTSLLDTEPAEAAFPLPEPLLAQDGTVFLQELPKELLRLLFSLQPPLQDWLEANPEADAHAQLLELYFAVQDITRAAERYDAHFVTQLT
;
A
#
# COMPACT_ATOMS: atom_id res chain seq x y z
N TYR A 1 -39.28 8.08 -14.94
CA TYR A 1 -38.70 8.69 -13.74
C TYR A 1 -38.04 10.01 -14.13
N ILE A 2 -38.25 11.06 -13.34
CA ILE A 2 -37.64 12.39 -13.51
C ILE A 2 -36.72 12.58 -12.31
N PHE A 3 -35.41 12.90 -12.58
CA PHE A 3 -34.44 13.20 -11.55
C PHE A 3 -34.17 14.71 -11.58
N LEU A 4 -34.36 15.40 -10.48
CA LEU A 4 -33.93 16.76 -10.27
C LEU A 4 -32.63 16.73 -9.47
N ILE A 5 -31.54 17.23 -10.05
CA ILE A 5 -30.22 17.21 -9.41
C ILE A 5 -29.78 18.66 -9.19
N ASP A 6 -29.69 19.04 -7.93
CA ASP A 6 -29.09 20.28 -7.51
C ASP A 6 -27.56 20.14 -7.50
N GLU A 7 -26.83 21.24 -7.76
CA GLU A 7 -25.38 21.25 -7.80
C GLU A 7 -24.75 20.20 -8.76
N ALA A 8 -25.37 20.02 -9.95
CA ALA A 8 -24.95 19.00 -10.91
C ALA A 8 -23.48 19.10 -11.36
N HIS A 9 -22.85 20.26 -11.23
CA HIS A 9 -21.44 20.49 -11.54
C HIS A 9 -20.50 19.69 -10.61
N ASN A 10 -20.94 19.31 -9.42
CA ASN A 10 -20.18 18.51 -8.46
C ASN A 10 -20.30 16.99 -8.72
N LEU A 11 -21.21 16.56 -9.60
CA LEU A 11 -21.44 15.14 -9.88
C LEU A 11 -20.18 14.38 -10.36
N PRO A 12 -19.37 14.91 -11.29
CA PRO A 12 -18.17 14.20 -11.74
C PRO A 12 -17.17 13.94 -10.61
N ASP A 13 -16.96 14.90 -9.72
CA ASP A 13 -16.02 14.75 -8.62
C ASP A 13 -16.57 13.82 -7.52
N ARG A 14 -17.86 13.90 -7.23
CA ARG A 14 -18.54 12.96 -6.33
C ARG A 14 -18.53 11.54 -6.89
N ALA A 15 -18.77 11.37 -8.19
CA ALA A 15 -18.70 10.07 -8.83
C ALA A 15 -17.27 9.50 -8.75
N ARG A 16 -16.24 10.29 -9.06
CA ARG A 16 -14.85 9.87 -8.90
C ARG A 16 -14.55 9.43 -7.46
N ALA A 17 -14.99 10.20 -6.48
CA ALA A 17 -14.79 9.85 -5.07
C ALA A 17 -15.47 8.53 -4.70
N MET A 18 -16.67 8.25 -5.21
CA MET A 18 -17.40 7.01 -4.96
C MET A 18 -16.74 5.76 -5.56
N TYR A 19 -16.00 5.93 -6.66
CA TYR A 19 -15.29 4.84 -7.35
C TYR A 19 -13.78 4.83 -7.07
N SER A 20 -13.30 5.70 -6.20
CA SER A 20 -11.90 5.77 -5.79
C SER A 20 -11.73 5.29 -4.36
N ALA A 21 -10.63 4.60 -4.10
CA ALA A 21 -10.24 4.24 -2.75
C ALA A 21 -8.76 4.56 -2.53
N ARG A 22 -8.40 4.92 -1.31
CA ARG A 22 -7.05 5.25 -0.92
C ARG A 22 -6.65 4.48 0.33
N PHE A 23 -5.44 3.95 0.31
CA PHE A 23 -4.86 3.28 1.46
C PHE A 23 -3.49 3.86 1.79
N CYS A 24 -3.26 4.16 3.06
CA CYS A 24 -1.99 4.69 3.55
C CYS A 24 -1.28 3.64 4.41
N LYS A 25 0.01 3.41 4.15
CA LYS A 25 0.83 2.49 4.96
C LYS A 25 0.89 2.89 6.43
N SER A 26 0.81 4.20 6.74
CA SER A 26 0.75 4.69 8.12
C SER A 26 -0.35 4.04 8.94
N SER A 27 -1.52 3.79 8.36
CA SER A 27 -2.65 3.14 9.03
C SER A 27 -2.29 1.76 9.60
N LEU A 28 -1.43 0.98 8.90
CA LEU A 28 -0.93 -0.30 9.41
C LEU A 28 -0.01 -0.13 10.62
N THR A 29 0.87 0.86 10.55
CA THR A 29 1.83 1.14 11.62
C THR A 29 1.11 1.63 12.89
N ASP A 30 0.14 2.50 12.72
CA ASP A 30 -0.64 3.08 13.80
C ASP A 30 -1.53 2.02 14.46
N ALA A 31 -2.20 1.17 13.68
CA ALA A 31 -2.96 0.03 14.18
C ALA A 31 -2.07 -0.95 14.99
N ARG A 32 -0.84 -1.23 14.52
CA ARG A 32 0.11 -2.07 15.27
C ARG A 32 0.51 -1.47 16.62
N ARG A 33 0.65 -0.14 16.68
CA ARG A 33 0.96 0.57 17.93
C ARG A 33 -0.23 0.53 18.89
N ALA A 34 -1.43 0.75 18.37
CA ALA A 34 -2.65 0.78 19.16
C ALA A 34 -2.97 -0.55 19.87
N ILE A 35 -2.72 -1.69 19.22
CA ILE A 35 -2.96 -3.03 19.80
C ILE A 35 -1.99 -3.33 20.96
N GLY A 36 -0.91 -2.55 21.13
CA GLY A 36 0.03 -2.72 22.24
C GLY A 36 0.94 -3.95 22.10
N LYS A 37 1.49 -4.43 23.23
CA LYS A 37 2.41 -5.57 23.31
C LYS A 37 1.61 -6.87 23.47
N GLY A 38 1.85 -7.87 22.64
CA GLY A 38 1.20 -9.21 22.71
C GLY A 38 1.32 -9.94 21.38
N LYS A 39 1.16 -11.26 21.40
CA LYS A 39 1.05 -12.09 20.17
C LYS A 39 -0.44 -12.26 19.86
N SER A 40 -0.89 -11.76 18.71
CA SER A 40 -2.22 -12.00 18.20
C SER A 40 -2.17 -12.29 16.70
N ALA A 41 -3.16 -12.98 16.18
CA ALA A 41 -3.29 -13.26 14.75
C ALA A 41 -3.30 -11.95 13.95
N LEU A 42 -4.04 -10.94 14.43
CA LEU A 42 -4.09 -9.60 13.84
C LEU A 42 -2.69 -8.95 13.76
N LYS A 43 -1.92 -9.04 14.84
CA LYS A 43 -0.58 -8.44 14.86
C LYS A 43 0.38 -9.06 13.86
N THR A 44 0.28 -10.37 13.68
CA THR A 44 1.05 -11.12 12.67
C THR A 44 0.62 -10.71 11.26
N ALA A 45 -0.69 -10.61 11.01
CA ALA A 45 -1.23 -10.17 9.72
C ALA A 45 -0.82 -8.73 9.38
N LEU A 46 -0.92 -7.80 10.35
CA LEU A 46 -0.47 -6.41 10.19
C LEU A 46 1.04 -6.32 9.91
N ALA A 47 1.87 -7.13 10.57
CA ALA A 47 3.30 -7.15 10.34
C ALA A 47 3.64 -7.66 8.92
N LYS A 48 2.92 -8.69 8.45
CA LYS A 48 3.07 -9.23 7.10
C LYS A 48 2.67 -8.19 6.05
N ALA A 49 1.54 -7.51 6.25
CA ALA A 49 1.10 -6.44 5.36
C ALA A 49 2.10 -5.28 5.33
N ASP A 50 2.56 -4.80 6.49
CA ASP A 50 3.53 -3.72 6.60
C ASP A 50 4.85 -4.04 5.85
N LYS A 51 5.34 -5.28 5.97
CA LYS A 51 6.52 -5.75 5.23
C LYS A 51 6.26 -5.71 3.72
N GLY A 52 5.14 -6.23 3.23
CA GLY A 52 4.80 -6.23 1.81
C GLY A 52 4.66 -4.82 1.23
N PHE A 53 4.06 -3.88 1.97
CA PHE A 53 3.99 -2.48 1.57
C PHE A 53 5.38 -1.81 1.53
N LEU A 54 6.30 -2.20 2.42
CA LEU A 54 7.68 -1.72 2.38
C LEU A 54 8.42 -2.23 1.14
N GLU A 55 8.24 -3.49 0.80
CA GLU A 55 8.82 -4.11 -0.41
C GLU A 55 8.25 -3.47 -1.68
N ALA A 56 6.94 -3.26 -1.75
CA ALA A 56 6.30 -2.55 -2.85
C ALA A 56 6.84 -1.12 -3.00
N ARG A 57 7.02 -0.39 -1.90
CA ARG A 57 7.64 0.95 -1.93
C ARG A 57 9.06 0.92 -2.47
N ARG A 58 9.87 -0.07 -2.09
CA ARG A 58 11.22 -0.25 -2.65
C ARG A 58 11.18 -0.50 -4.15
N ALA A 59 10.22 -1.33 -4.62
CA ALA A 59 10.03 -1.57 -6.04
C ALA A 59 9.61 -0.29 -6.79
N VAL A 60 8.68 0.50 -6.23
CA VAL A 60 8.29 1.82 -6.77
C VAL A 60 9.49 2.77 -6.84
N THR A 61 10.32 2.83 -5.81
CA THR A 61 11.53 3.69 -5.80
C THR A 61 12.54 3.28 -6.87
N LYS A 62 12.66 1.98 -7.16
CA LYS A 62 13.52 1.49 -8.25
C LYS A 62 12.98 1.86 -9.63
N LEU A 63 11.66 1.79 -9.82
CA LEU A 63 10.98 2.11 -11.09
C LEU A 63 10.90 3.62 -11.35
N ALA A 64 10.69 4.42 -10.31
CA ALA A 64 10.49 5.86 -10.38
C ALA A 64 11.39 6.57 -9.35
N PRO A 65 12.69 6.71 -9.58
CA PRO A 65 13.58 7.43 -8.66
C PRO A 65 13.18 8.92 -8.59
N ARG A 66 13.15 9.49 -7.38
CA ARG A 66 12.87 10.92 -7.20
C ARG A 66 13.99 11.76 -7.79
N ARG A 67 13.65 12.77 -8.57
CA ARG A 67 14.60 13.82 -9.01
C ARG A 67 15.12 14.55 -7.78
N GLY A 68 16.43 14.40 -7.49
CA GLY A 68 17.08 15.04 -6.33
C GLY A 68 17.71 14.06 -5.33
N SER A 69 17.53 12.76 -5.48
CA SER A 69 18.26 11.77 -4.69
C SER A 69 19.66 11.43 -5.25
N ALA A 70 20.05 12.08 -6.34
CA ALA A 70 21.39 11.93 -6.96
C ALA A 70 22.33 13.05 -6.53
N LEU A 71 22.47 13.28 -5.23
CA LEU A 71 23.62 13.97 -4.65
C LEU A 71 24.38 12.96 -3.79
N THR A 72 25.05 12.04 -4.45
CA THR A 72 26.18 11.33 -3.89
C THR A 72 27.23 11.22 -4.99
N GLU A 73 28.21 12.05 -4.87
CA GLU A 73 29.59 12.08 -5.32
C GLU A 73 30.03 11.23 -6.54
N PRO A 74 30.87 11.81 -7.43
CA PRO A 74 31.51 11.06 -8.49
C PRO A 74 32.46 10.02 -7.87
N PRO A 75 32.61 8.82 -8.48
CA PRO A 75 33.53 7.83 -7.99
C PRO A 75 34.95 8.37 -8.13
N THR A 76 35.59 8.64 -7.01
CA THR A 76 37.03 8.76 -6.94
C THR A 76 37.58 7.37 -7.26
N GLU A 77 38.21 7.25 -8.41
CA GLU A 77 39.03 6.08 -8.74
C GLU A 77 40.14 5.95 -7.70
N ASP A 78 40.04 4.95 -6.85
CA ASP A 78 41.20 4.45 -6.14
C ASP A 78 41.24 2.92 -6.26
N LEU A 79 42.23 2.52 -7.07
CA LEU A 79 42.61 1.15 -7.30
C LEU A 79 43.19 0.55 -6.03
N THR A 80 42.40 -0.23 -5.31
CA THR A 80 43.00 -1.27 -4.49
C THR A 80 42.04 -2.48 -4.47
N GLN A 81 42.47 -3.47 -5.25
CA GLN A 81 41.92 -4.82 -5.24
C GLN A 81 42.03 -5.39 -3.83
N GLN A 82 40.90 -5.73 -3.24
CA GLN A 82 40.88 -6.86 -2.34
C GLN A 82 39.56 -7.64 -2.52
N THR A 83 39.75 -8.78 -3.17
CA THR A 83 38.83 -9.91 -3.28
C THR A 83 38.31 -10.30 -1.91
N SER A 84 37.01 -10.10 -1.66
CA SER A 84 36.28 -10.86 -0.68
C SER A 84 35.13 -11.53 -1.40
N LEU A 85 35.41 -12.75 -1.85
CA LEU A 85 34.42 -13.77 -2.17
C LEU A 85 33.73 -14.14 -0.86
N LEU A 86 32.44 -13.95 -0.79
CA LEU A 86 31.44 -14.49 0.13
C LEU A 86 30.57 -13.36 0.69
N ASP A 87 29.54 -13.05 -0.08
CA ASP A 87 28.17 -12.82 0.36
C ASP A 87 27.36 -12.42 -0.87
N THR A 88 27.09 -13.45 -1.69
CA THR A 88 25.96 -13.37 -2.62
C THR A 88 24.74 -13.53 -1.75
N GLU A 89 24.24 -12.41 -1.21
CA GLU A 89 22.86 -12.39 -0.73
C GLU A 89 21.98 -12.88 -1.89
N PRO A 90 21.08 -13.84 -1.63
CA PRO A 90 20.15 -14.30 -2.65
C PRO A 90 19.39 -13.08 -3.13
N ALA A 91 19.40 -12.85 -4.45
CA ALA A 91 18.67 -11.76 -5.09
C ALA A 91 17.25 -11.76 -4.54
N GLU A 92 16.99 -10.84 -3.62
CA GLU A 92 15.69 -10.70 -2.95
C GLU A 92 14.68 -10.52 -4.08
N ALA A 93 13.83 -11.51 -4.27
CA ALA A 93 12.87 -11.55 -5.37
C ALA A 93 12.11 -10.22 -5.36
N ALA A 94 12.26 -9.44 -6.42
CA ALA A 94 11.64 -8.13 -6.52
C ALA A 94 10.13 -8.28 -6.30
N PHE A 95 9.54 -7.40 -5.48
CA PHE A 95 8.10 -7.42 -5.22
C PHE A 95 7.35 -7.37 -6.57
N PRO A 96 6.45 -8.31 -6.86
CA PRO A 96 5.82 -8.42 -8.17
C PRO A 96 4.80 -7.29 -8.37
N LEU A 97 5.22 -6.22 -9.04
CA LEU A 97 4.34 -5.17 -9.52
C LEU A 97 3.98 -5.43 -10.99
N PRO A 98 2.77 -5.09 -11.43
CA PRO A 98 2.41 -5.04 -12.84
C PRO A 98 3.28 -4.06 -13.61
N GLU A 99 3.27 -4.19 -14.95
CA GLU A 99 3.99 -3.26 -15.83
C GLU A 99 3.44 -1.83 -15.67
N PRO A 100 4.29 -0.83 -15.43
CA PRO A 100 3.84 0.54 -15.21
C PRO A 100 3.43 1.21 -16.53
N LEU A 101 2.29 1.93 -16.51
CA LEU A 101 1.90 2.87 -17.56
C LEU A 101 2.81 4.10 -17.58
N LEU A 102 3.15 4.58 -16.40
CA LEU A 102 4.00 5.74 -16.18
C LEU A 102 4.73 5.60 -14.84
N ALA A 103 6.00 5.98 -14.83
CA ALA A 103 6.82 6.01 -13.62
C ALA A 103 7.61 7.33 -13.57
N GLN A 104 7.33 8.19 -12.59
CA GLN A 104 7.94 9.51 -12.46
C GLN A 104 7.96 10.00 -11.01
N ASP A 105 9.07 10.60 -10.59
CA ASP A 105 9.23 11.32 -9.32
C ASP A 105 8.70 10.58 -8.06
N GLY A 106 9.00 9.28 -7.95
CA GLY A 106 8.59 8.46 -6.83
C GLY A 106 7.15 7.96 -6.91
N THR A 107 6.49 8.14 -8.05
CA THR A 107 5.12 7.69 -8.31
C THR A 107 5.09 6.75 -9.50
N VAL A 108 4.34 5.67 -9.36
CA VAL A 108 4.11 4.69 -10.42
C VAL A 108 2.61 4.56 -10.64
N PHE A 109 2.19 4.62 -11.89
CA PHE A 109 0.82 4.40 -12.33
C PHE A 109 0.72 3.05 -13.02
N LEU A 110 -0.25 2.23 -12.60
CA LEU A 110 -0.47 0.89 -13.10
C LEU A 110 -1.87 0.80 -13.71
N GLN A 111 -1.98 0.14 -14.88
CA GLN A 111 -3.28 -0.21 -15.46
C GLN A 111 -3.90 -1.42 -14.78
N GLU A 112 -3.08 -2.29 -14.23
CA GLU A 112 -3.53 -3.47 -13.51
C GLU A 112 -3.44 -3.30 -12.00
N LEU A 113 -4.30 -4.01 -11.29
CA LEU A 113 -4.25 -4.06 -9.83
C LEU A 113 -2.99 -4.80 -9.33
N PRO A 114 -2.30 -4.27 -8.32
CA PRO A 114 -1.18 -4.94 -7.67
C PRO A 114 -1.68 -6.11 -6.80
N LYS A 115 -1.88 -7.27 -7.40
CA LYS A 115 -2.53 -8.44 -6.80
C LYS A 115 -1.96 -8.85 -5.44
N GLU A 116 -0.63 -8.78 -5.29
CA GLU A 116 0.01 -9.15 -4.02
C GLU A 116 -0.31 -8.15 -2.88
N LEU A 117 -0.36 -6.84 -3.18
CA LEU A 117 -0.80 -5.85 -2.18
C LEU A 117 -2.25 -6.06 -1.78
N LEU A 118 -3.13 -6.32 -2.75
CA LEU A 118 -4.53 -6.63 -2.47
C LEU A 118 -4.68 -7.89 -1.63
N ARG A 119 -3.96 -8.97 -1.95
CA ARG A 119 -3.97 -10.20 -1.17
C ARG A 119 -3.57 -9.97 0.29
N LEU A 120 -2.55 -9.11 0.51
CA LEU A 120 -2.14 -8.73 1.86
C LEU A 120 -3.25 -7.97 2.60
N LEU A 121 -3.90 -7.01 1.94
CA LEU A 121 -5.02 -6.26 2.52
C LEU A 121 -6.22 -7.16 2.82
N PHE A 122 -6.60 -8.03 1.89
CA PHE A 122 -7.72 -8.97 2.10
C PHE A 122 -7.45 -9.93 3.26
N SER A 123 -6.19 -10.35 3.45
CA SER A 123 -5.81 -11.20 4.58
C SER A 123 -5.93 -10.52 5.95
N LEU A 124 -6.08 -9.20 5.98
CA LEU A 124 -6.32 -8.45 7.22
C LEU A 124 -7.77 -8.47 7.68
N GLN A 125 -8.73 -8.66 6.77
CA GLN A 125 -10.16 -8.55 7.10
C GLN A 125 -10.60 -9.50 8.21
N PRO A 126 -10.40 -10.84 8.13
CA PRO A 126 -10.83 -11.75 9.17
C PRO A 126 -10.25 -11.44 10.55
N PRO A 127 -8.92 -11.31 10.72
CA PRO A 127 -8.36 -11.03 12.04
C PRO A 127 -8.70 -9.63 12.58
N LEU A 128 -9.02 -8.64 11.71
CA LEU A 128 -9.54 -7.33 12.13
C LEU A 128 -10.94 -7.47 12.68
N GLN A 129 -11.82 -8.18 11.97
CA GLN A 129 -13.19 -8.42 12.39
C GLN A 129 -13.22 -9.17 13.72
N ASP A 130 -12.52 -10.29 13.84
CA ASP A 130 -12.43 -11.08 15.07
C ASP A 130 -11.96 -10.22 16.25
N TRP A 131 -10.98 -9.36 16.02
CA TRP A 131 -10.47 -8.49 17.08
C TRP A 131 -11.47 -7.41 17.49
N LEU A 132 -12.14 -6.77 16.54
CA LEU A 132 -13.17 -5.74 16.80
C LEU A 132 -14.34 -6.30 17.57
N GLU A 133 -14.81 -7.50 17.22
CA GLU A 133 -15.88 -8.20 17.92
C GLU A 133 -15.49 -8.58 19.36
N ALA A 134 -14.24 -9.00 19.56
CA ALA A 134 -13.73 -9.40 20.88
C ALA A 134 -13.40 -8.21 21.80
N ASN A 135 -13.20 -6.99 21.26
CA ASN A 135 -12.71 -5.84 22.02
C ASN A 135 -13.51 -4.55 21.74
N PRO A 136 -14.82 -4.52 21.99
CA PRO A 136 -15.69 -3.38 21.63
C PRO A 136 -15.37 -2.10 22.42
N GLU A 137 -14.85 -2.21 23.64
CA GLU A 137 -14.56 -1.08 24.51
C GLU A 137 -13.06 -0.73 24.58
N ALA A 138 -12.21 -1.33 23.73
CA ALA A 138 -10.80 -1.05 23.75
C ALA A 138 -10.49 0.35 23.17
N ASP A 139 -9.53 1.06 23.74
CA ASP A 139 -9.06 2.37 23.25
C ASP A 139 -8.66 2.34 21.75
N ALA A 140 -8.14 1.21 21.31
CA ALA A 140 -7.74 1.00 19.92
C ALA A 140 -8.93 0.71 18.97
N HIS A 141 -10.15 0.49 19.48
CA HIS A 141 -11.29 0.04 18.68
C HIS A 141 -11.61 0.99 17.52
N ALA A 142 -11.72 2.29 17.79
CA ALA A 142 -12.05 3.29 16.77
C ALA A 142 -11.00 3.31 15.64
N GLN A 143 -9.71 3.24 15.98
CA GLN A 143 -8.62 3.27 15.02
C GLN A 143 -8.58 1.99 14.16
N LEU A 144 -8.85 0.83 14.75
CA LEU A 144 -8.92 -0.43 14.01
C LEU A 144 -10.17 -0.53 13.15
N LEU A 145 -11.27 0.09 13.57
CA LEU A 145 -12.48 0.22 12.77
C LEU A 145 -12.25 1.09 11.53
N GLU A 146 -11.52 2.19 11.66
CA GLU A 146 -11.11 3.02 10.52
C GLU A 146 -10.24 2.22 9.53
N LEU A 147 -9.28 1.44 10.04
CA LEU A 147 -8.47 0.55 9.20
C LEU A 147 -9.33 -0.50 8.49
N TYR A 148 -10.29 -1.10 9.20
CA TYR A 148 -11.22 -2.07 8.63
C TYR A 148 -12.02 -1.46 7.46
N PHE A 149 -12.57 -0.27 7.64
CA PHE A 149 -13.29 0.42 6.56
C PHE A 149 -12.37 0.80 5.39
N ALA A 150 -11.15 1.26 5.65
CA ALA A 150 -10.20 1.55 4.58
C ALA A 150 -9.86 0.30 3.75
N VAL A 151 -9.73 -0.87 4.38
CA VAL A 151 -9.53 -2.14 3.68
C VAL A 151 -10.79 -2.53 2.90
N GLN A 152 -11.99 -2.33 3.45
CA GLN A 152 -13.25 -2.58 2.77
C GLN A 152 -13.44 -1.71 1.53
N ASP A 153 -13.07 -0.44 1.61
CA ASP A 153 -13.18 0.50 0.48
C ASP A 153 -12.26 0.09 -0.67
N ILE A 154 -11.02 -0.32 -0.37
CA ILE A 154 -10.10 -0.89 -1.37
C ILE A 154 -10.70 -2.18 -1.98
N THR A 155 -11.31 -3.03 -1.18
CA THR A 155 -11.95 -4.27 -1.66
C THR A 155 -13.06 -3.95 -2.66
N ARG A 156 -13.96 -3.03 -2.31
CA ARG A 156 -15.05 -2.59 -3.19
C ARG A 156 -14.54 -1.95 -4.48
N ALA A 157 -13.49 -1.14 -4.39
CA ALA A 157 -12.87 -0.54 -5.57
C ALA A 157 -12.23 -1.62 -6.46
N ALA A 158 -11.56 -2.62 -5.87
CA ALA A 158 -10.94 -3.72 -6.60
C ALA A 158 -11.97 -4.61 -7.32
N GLU A 159 -13.14 -4.84 -6.73
CA GLU A 159 -14.24 -5.59 -7.34
C GLU A 159 -14.83 -4.91 -8.59
N ARG A 160 -14.72 -3.57 -8.65
CA ARG A 160 -15.24 -2.74 -9.75
C ARG A 160 -14.17 -2.34 -10.74
N TYR A 161 -12.95 -2.80 -10.53
CA TYR A 161 -11.79 -2.39 -11.32
C TYR A 161 -11.89 -2.89 -12.76
N ASP A 162 -11.80 -1.97 -13.72
CA ASP A 162 -11.81 -2.25 -15.15
C ASP A 162 -10.76 -1.40 -15.90
N ALA A 163 -10.82 -1.37 -17.22
CA ALA A 163 -9.89 -0.65 -18.07
C ALA A 163 -9.91 0.89 -17.90
N HIS A 164 -10.90 1.44 -17.19
CA HIS A 164 -11.02 2.88 -16.93
C HIS A 164 -10.38 3.30 -15.59
N PHE A 165 -9.95 2.33 -14.78
CA PHE A 165 -9.29 2.59 -13.51
C PHE A 165 -7.78 2.63 -13.67
N VAL A 166 -7.13 3.37 -12.79
CA VAL A 166 -5.67 3.43 -12.67
C VAL A 166 -5.28 3.31 -11.20
N THR A 167 -4.30 2.47 -10.92
CA THR A 167 -3.71 2.37 -9.57
C THR A 167 -2.49 3.27 -9.49
N GLN A 168 -2.46 4.15 -8.50
CA GLN A 168 -1.31 5.00 -8.20
C GLN A 168 -0.59 4.49 -6.94
N LEU A 169 0.70 4.25 -7.05
CA LEU A 169 1.61 3.92 -5.94
C LEU A 169 2.64 5.03 -5.74
N THR A 170 2.80 5.50 -4.48
CA THR A 170 3.70 6.60 -4.12
C THR A 170 4.57 6.27 -2.90
#